data_b343bfdd3e643d9106075df7522bae66
#
_entry.id   b343bfdd3e643d9106075df7522bae66
#
_cell.length_a   1.000
_cell.length_b   1.000
_cell.length_c   1.000
_cell.angle_alpha   90.00
_cell.angle_beta   90.00
_cell.angle_gamma   90.00
#
_symmetry.space_group_name_H-M   'P 1'
#
loop_
_entity.id
_entity.type
_entity.pdbx_description
1 polymer ?
#
loop_
_entity_poly.entity_id
_entity_poly.type
_entity_poly.pdbx_seq_one_letter_code
_entity_poly.pdbx_strand_id
1 'polypeptide(L)'
;MAIELEKVKSVLAGVIDPNTGKDLVSSRELGKVEVDAGIVRVEVQLGYPAASQIEPMRARITEALLAAGAGQVQVAVHSKIVPHTVQRGLKVLPNVRNIIAVASGKGGVGKSTVAANLALALAAEGARVGMLDADI
;
A
#
# COMPACT_ATOMS: atom_id res chain seq x y z
N MET A 1 19.37 -12.58 24.14
CA MET A 1 19.35 -13.43 22.92
C MET A 1 18.88 -12.61 21.74
N ALA A 2 19.54 -12.77 20.61
CA ALA A 2 19.09 -12.10 19.37
C ALA A 2 17.78 -12.75 18.89
N ILE A 3 16.87 -11.94 18.37
CA ILE A 3 15.65 -12.43 17.73
C ILE A 3 16.02 -13.19 16.44
N GLU A 4 15.37 -14.32 16.20
CA GLU A 4 15.59 -15.11 14.98
C GLU A 4 14.70 -14.68 13.84
N LEU A 5 15.16 -14.89 12.60
CA LEU A 5 14.44 -14.51 11.37
C LEU A 5 13.02 -15.10 11.31
N GLU A 6 12.85 -16.35 11.72
CA GLU A 6 11.53 -17.01 11.73
C GLU A 6 10.58 -16.36 12.72
N LYS A 7 11.09 -15.93 13.88
CA LYS A 7 10.32 -15.17 14.86
C LYS A 7 9.88 -13.81 14.28
N VAL A 8 10.79 -13.11 13.60
CA VAL A 8 10.48 -11.84 12.93
C VAL A 8 9.36 -12.03 11.90
N LYS A 9 9.46 -13.03 11.05
CA LYS A 9 8.41 -13.33 10.05
C LYS A 9 7.07 -13.65 10.71
N SER A 10 7.07 -14.42 11.79
CA SER A 10 5.87 -14.73 12.55
C SER A 10 5.20 -13.49 13.14
N VAL A 11 5.98 -12.55 13.66
CA VAL A 11 5.47 -11.26 14.17
C VAL A 11 4.89 -10.43 13.06
N LEU A 12 5.57 -10.34 11.91
CA LEU A 12 5.10 -9.58 10.75
C LEU A 12 3.83 -10.17 10.11
N ALA A 13 3.63 -11.48 10.21
CA ALA A 13 2.38 -12.12 9.80
C ALA A 13 1.18 -11.75 10.69
N GLY A 14 1.41 -11.16 11.85
CA GLY A 14 0.39 -10.60 12.73
C GLY A 14 0.10 -9.12 12.52
N VAL A 15 0.90 -8.43 11.71
CA VAL A 15 0.71 -7.01 11.40
C VAL A 15 -0.27 -6.87 10.23
N ILE A 16 -1.40 -6.26 10.51
CA ILE A 16 -2.49 -6.09 9.52
C ILE A 16 -2.42 -4.68 8.94
N ASP A 17 -2.45 -4.59 7.61
CA ASP A 17 -2.69 -3.32 6.92
C ASP A 17 -4.18 -2.97 7.03
N PRO A 18 -4.55 -1.83 7.66
CA PRO A 18 -5.95 -1.46 7.85
C PRO A 18 -6.69 -1.16 6.53
N ASN A 19 -5.97 -0.81 5.47
CA ASN A 19 -6.56 -0.49 4.18
C ASN A 19 -6.87 -1.73 3.33
N THR A 20 -6.11 -2.80 3.50
CA THR A 20 -6.32 -4.07 2.79
C THR A 20 -7.02 -5.12 3.64
N GLY A 21 -6.96 -4.99 4.96
CA GLY A 21 -7.46 -5.99 5.91
C GLY A 21 -6.63 -7.29 5.93
N LYS A 22 -5.48 -7.29 5.29
CA LYS A 22 -4.58 -8.45 5.20
C LYS A 22 -3.29 -8.20 5.96
N ASP A 23 -2.66 -9.27 6.42
CA ASP A 23 -1.31 -9.18 6.98
C ASP A 23 -0.26 -8.95 5.87
N LEU A 24 0.91 -8.47 6.26
CA LEU A 24 1.98 -8.08 5.34
C LEU A 24 2.54 -9.25 4.53
N VAL A 25 2.43 -10.47 5.03
CA VAL A 25 2.91 -11.68 4.34
C VAL A 25 1.91 -12.13 3.29
N SER A 26 0.65 -12.28 3.67
CA SER A 26 -0.43 -12.71 2.77
C SER A 26 -0.71 -11.70 1.66
N SER A 27 -0.56 -10.41 1.92
CA SER A 27 -0.74 -9.34 0.93
C SER A 27 0.44 -9.20 -0.04
N ARG A 28 1.57 -9.87 0.25
CA ARG A 28 2.84 -9.72 -0.47
C ARG A 28 3.44 -8.29 -0.38
N GLU A 29 3.10 -7.57 0.65
CA GLU A 29 3.64 -6.23 0.93
C GLU A 29 5.01 -6.30 1.61
N LEU A 30 5.31 -7.44 2.25
CA LEU A 30 6.60 -7.67 2.88
C LEU A 30 7.68 -7.92 1.82
N GLY A 31 8.67 -7.04 1.79
CA GLY A 31 9.86 -7.17 0.96
C GLY A 31 10.99 -7.90 1.70
N LYS A 32 12.16 -7.28 1.68
CA LYS A 32 13.36 -7.87 2.32
C LYS A 32 13.27 -7.81 3.83
N VAL A 33 13.63 -8.91 4.49
CA VAL A 33 13.77 -9.01 5.94
C VAL A 33 15.15 -9.57 6.26
N GLU A 34 15.90 -8.84 7.05
CA GLU A 34 17.24 -9.24 7.47
C GLU A 34 17.37 -9.10 9.00
N VAL A 35 18.09 -10.03 9.58
CA VAL A 35 18.48 -9.99 11.00
C VAL A 35 19.99 -10.11 11.07
N ASP A 36 20.65 -9.11 11.59
CA ASP A 36 22.09 -9.07 11.73
C ASP A 36 22.49 -8.43 13.05
N ALA A 37 23.25 -9.17 13.88
CA ALA A 37 23.75 -8.71 15.18
C ALA A 37 22.70 -8.04 16.08
N GLY A 38 21.47 -8.55 16.09
CA GLY A 38 20.36 -8.00 16.87
C GLY A 38 19.64 -6.82 16.23
N ILE A 39 20.07 -6.40 15.05
CA ILE A 39 19.40 -5.39 14.23
C ILE A 39 18.45 -6.09 13.26
N VAL A 40 17.19 -5.73 13.30
CA VAL A 40 16.18 -6.22 12.36
C VAL A 40 15.91 -5.14 11.31
N ARG A 41 16.13 -5.48 10.04
CA ARG A 41 15.81 -4.61 8.91
C ARG A 41 14.63 -5.17 8.16
N VAL A 42 13.62 -4.36 7.97
CA VAL A 42 12.37 -4.74 7.28
C VAL A 42 12.07 -3.74 6.18
N GLU A 43 11.78 -4.24 5.00
CA GLU A 43 11.30 -3.45 3.88
C GLU A 43 9.85 -3.83 3.58
N VAL A 44 8.98 -2.83 3.49
CA VAL A 44 7.55 -2.99 3.18
C VAL A 44 7.20 -2.14 1.98
N GLN A 45 6.52 -2.75 1.02
CA GLN A 45 6.06 -2.08 -0.19
C GLN A 45 4.54 -2.16 -0.25
N LEU A 46 3.88 -1.02 -0.02
CA LEU A 46 2.44 -0.90 -0.14
C LEU A 46 2.06 -0.73 -1.62
N GLY A 47 1.16 -1.58 -2.12
CA GLY A 47 0.79 -1.65 -3.54
C GLY A 47 -0.23 -0.61 -4.00
N TYR A 48 -0.53 0.37 -3.17
CA TYR A 48 -1.54 1.42 -3.39
C TYR A 48 -0.99 2.80 -3.00
N PRO A 49 -1.65 3.91 -3.38
CA PRO A 49 -1.30 5.24 -2.89
C PRO A 49 -1.46 5.29 -1.36
N ALA A 50 -0.37 5.44 -0.63
CA ALA A 50 -0.33 5.17 0.81
C ALA A 50 0.47 6.20 1.61
N ALA A 51 0.56 7.45 1.14
CA ALA A 51 1.38 8.46 1.81
C ALA A 51 1.04 8.62 3.30
N SER A 52 -0.24 8.67 3.64
CA SER A 52 -0.70 8.78 5.03
C SER A 52 -0.47 7.52 5.87
N GLN A 53 -0.24 6.37 5.24
CA GLN A 53 -0.07 5.08 5.92
C GLN A 53 1.40 4.73 6.20
N ILE A 54 2.35 5.41 5.58
CA ILE A 54 3.77 5.09 5.69
C ILE A 54 4.25 5.16 7.14
N GLU A 55 4.05 6.29 7.81
CA GLU A 55 4.51 6.46 9.20
C GLU A 55 3.74 5.59 10.21
N PRO A 56 2.40 5.49 10.16
CA PRO A 56 1.67 4.57 11.03
C PRO A 56 2.10 3.12 10.88
N MET A 57 2.35 2.65 9.65
CA MET A 57 2.82 1.29 9.39
C MET A 57 4.23 1.07 9.94
N ARG A 58 5.13 2.01 9.72
CA ARG A 58 6.50 1.97 10.28
C ARG A 58 6.46 1.87 11.80
N ALA A 59 5.68 2.71 12.46
CA ALA A 59 5.54 2.69 13.92
C ALA A 59 4.98 1.36 14.43
N ARG A 60 3.96 0.83 13.78
CA ARG A 60 3.33 -0.44 14.16
C ARG A 60 4.29 -1.62 14.03
N ILE A 61 5.04 -1.69 12.94
CA ILE A 61 6.04 -2.75 12.73
C ILE A 61 7.17 -2.64 13.76
N THR A 62 7.67 -1.43 13.98
CA THR A 62 8.74 -1.17 14.96
C THR A 62 8.31 -1.60 16.36
N GLU A 63 7.13 -1.21 16.81
CA GLU A 63 6.57 -1.56 18.10
C GLU A 63 6.41 -3.08 18.25
N ALA A 64 5.84 -3.75 17.26
CA ALA A 64 5.65 -5.20 17.29
C ALA A 64 6.96 -5.97 17.38
N LEU A 65 7.99 -5.56 16.66
CA LEU A 65 9.30 -6.21 16.66
C LEU A 65 10.08 -5.93 17.96
N LEU A 66 10.02 -4.72 18.49
CA LEU A 66 10.62 -4.40 19.80
C LEU A 66 9.95 -5.20 20.92
N ALA A 67 8.62 -5.31 20.90
CA ALA A 67 7.88 -6.13 21.87
C ALA A 67 8.22 -7.63 21.76
N ALA A 68 8.64 -8.10 20.60
CA ALA A 68 9.07 -9.47 20.36
C ALA A 68 10.54 -9.75 20.75
N GLY A 69 11.27 -8.73 21.19
CA GLY A 69 12.64 -8.86 21.67
C GLY A 69 13.73 -8.41 20.68
N ALA A 70 13.38 -7.68 19.62
CA ALA A 70 14.39 -7.07 18.75
C ALA A 70 15.20 -6.02 19.53
N GLY A 71 16.51 -6.00 19.32
CA GLY A 71 17.39 -5.00 19.95
C GLY A 71 17.29 -3.64 19.27
N GLN A 72 17.35 -3.64 17.95
CA GLN A 72 17.18 -2.44 17.11
C GLN A 72 16.36 -2.80 15.89
N VAL A 73 15.47 -1.89 15.48
CA VAL A 73 14.60 -2.10 14.31
C VAL A 73 14.78 -0.96 13.32
N GLN A 74 14.97 -1.31 12.07
CA GLN A 74 15.01 -0.39 10.94
C GLN A 74 13.93 -0.79 9.95
N VAL A 75 12.94 0.06 9.76
CA VAL A 75 11.80 -0.21 8.87
C VAL A 75 11.77 0.82 7.74
N ALA A 76 11.80 0.34 6.52
CA ALA A 76 11.57 1.15 5.33
C ALA A 76 10.19 0.80 4.76
N VAL A 77 9.30 1.76 4.72
CA VAL A 77 7.96 1.63 4.13
C VAL A 77 7.86 2.57 2.95
N HIS A 78 7.50 2.05 1.79
CA HIS A 78 7.28 2.84 0.59
C HIS A 78 6.05 2.36 -0.17
N SER A 79 5.54 3.22 -1.03
CA SER A 79 4.38 2.94 -1.88
C SER A 79 4.83 2.72 -3.32
N LYS A 80 4.35 1.64 -3.92
CA LYS A 80 4.53 1.36 -5.35
C LYS A 80 3.21 0.84 -5.91
N ILE A 81 2.47 1.73 -6.56
CA ILE A 81 1.15 1.41 -7.10
C ILE A 81 1.25 0.27 -8.11
N VAL A 82 0.52 -0.80 -7.83
CA VAL A 82 0.50 -2.00 -8.67
C VAL A 82 -0.51 -1.81 -9.79
N PRO A 83 -0.13 -2.06 -11.06
CA PRO A 83 -1.08 -2.05 -12.15
C PRO A 83 -2.04 -3.25 -12.06
N HIS A 84 -3.32 -3.00 -12.24
CA HIS A 84 -4.33 -4.04 -12.36
C HIS A 84 -4.52 -4.44 -13.80
N THR A 85 -4.62 -5.75 -14.05
CA THR A 85 -4.82 -6.28 -15.39
C THR A 85 -6.25 -5.97 -15.84
N VAL A 86 -6.38 -5.24 -16.93
CA VAL A 86 -7.65 -5.13 -17.69
C VAL A 86 -7.85 -6.37 -18.55
N GLN A 87 -9.04 -6.54 -19.10
CA GLN A 87 -9.38 -7.68 -19.96
C GLN A 87 -8.31 -7.95 -21.02
N ARG A 88 -8.02 -9.23 -21.27
CA ARG A 88 -7.08 -9.65 -22.30
C ARG A 88 -7.49 -9.07 -23.66
N GLY A 89 -6.52 -8.45 -24.37
CA GLY A 89 -6.71 -7.87 -25.70
C GLY A 89 -7.05 -6.39 -25.75
N LEU A 90 -7.22 -5.71 -24.60
CA LEU A 90 -7.36 -4.26 -24.57
C LEU A 90 -5.99 -3.58 -24.58
N LYS A 91 -5.85 -2.59 -25.47
CA LYS A 91 -4.68 -1.75 -25.55
C LYS A 91 -4.69 -0.77 -24.36
N VAL A 92 -3.81 -0.99 -23.40
CA VAL A 92 -3.67 -0.13 -22.22
C VAL A 92 -2.79 1.05 -22.56
N LEU A 93 -3.10 2.22 -22.00
CA LEU A 93 -2.22 3.39 -22.10
C LEU A 93 -0.90 3.07 -21.39
N PRO A 94 0.26 3.14 -22.09
CA PRO A 94 1.51 2.56 -21.57
C PRO A 94 2.02 3.21 -20.29
N ASN A 95 1.64 4.46 -20.02
CA ASN A 95 2.07 5.21 -18.84
C ASN A 95 0.99 5.32 -17.75
N VAL A 96 -0.14 4.61 -17.91
CA VAL A 96 -1.24 4.61 -16.97
C VAL A 96 -1.34 3.22 -16.33
N ARG A 97 -1.12 3.13 -15.03
CA ARG A 97 -1.15 1.85 -14.32
C ARG A 97 -2.56 1.35 -14.04
N ASN A 98 -3.46 2.28 -13.70
CA ASN A 98 -4.84 1.95 -13.37
C ASN A 98 -5.78 3.00 -13.96
N ILE A 99 -6.91 2.56 -14.48
CA ILE A 99 -7.98 3.40 -14.97
C ILE A 99 -9.22 3.12 -14.13
N ILE A 100 -9.78 4.17 -13.53
CA ILE A 100 -10.99 4.10 -12.72
C ILE A 100 -12.09 4.82 -13.47
N ALA A 101 -13.15 4.12 -13.84
CA ALA A 101 -14.33 4.71 -14.46
C ALA A 101 -15.37 5.05 -13.39
N VAL A 102 -15.83 6.31 -13.39
CA VAL A 102 -16.93 6.75 -12.56
C VAL A 102 -18.12 7.06 -13.45
N ALA A 103 -19.17 6.29 -13.34
CA ALA A 103 -20.32 6.37 -14.22
C ALA A 103 -21.64 6.28 -13.42
N SER A 104 -22.71 6.79 -14.01
CA SER A 104 -24.07 6.62 -13.48
C SER A 104 -25.07 6.55 -14.63
N GLY A 105 -26.15 5.81 -14.43
CA GLY A 105 -27.26 5.74 -15.37
C GLY A 105 -28.27 6.89 -15.23
N LYS A 106 -28.08 7.78 -14.27
CA LYS A 106 -28.97 8.89 -13.95
C LYS A 106 -28.20 10.17 -13.74
N GLY A 107 -28.70 11.29 -14.28
CA GLY A 107 -28.13 12.61 -14.07
C GLY A 107 -28.37 13.15 -12.64
N GLY A 108 -27.53 14.08 -12.20
CA GLY A 108 -27.71 14.78 -10.94
C GLY A 108 -27.48 13.99 -9.66
N VAL A 109 -26.78 12.85 -9.73
CA VAL A 109 -26.49 11.96 -8.57
C VAL A 109 -25.14 12.22 -7.91
N GLY A 110 -24.37 13.19 -8.38
CA GLY A 110 -23.07 13.53 -7.82
C GLY A 110 -21.87 12.80 -8.47
N LYS A 111 -22.03 12.25 -9.66
CA LYS A 111 -20.97 11.56 -10.39
C LYS A 111 -19.69 12.40 -10.51
N SER A 112 -19.81 13.65 -10.98
CA SER A 112 -18.66 14.55 -11.15
C SER A 112 -18.01 14.93 -9.81
N THR A 113 -18.80 15.12 -8.77
CA THR A 113 -18.32 15.40 -7.41
C THR A 113 -17.52 14.22 -6.87
N VAL A 114 -18.02 13.00 -7.02
CA VAL A 114 -17.32 11.78 -6.60
C VAL A 114 -16.01 11.61 -7.38
N ALA A 115 -16.03 11.79 -8.69
CA ALA A 115 -14.83 11.65 -9.53
C ALA A 115 -13.76 12.67 -9.13
N ALA A 116 -14.11 13.94 -8.96
CA ALA A 116 -13.17 14.98 -8.56
C ALA A 116 -12.57 14.72 -7.15
N ASN A 117 -13.40 14.39 -6.18
CA ASN A 117 -12.94 14.10 -4.83
C ASN A 117 -12.06 12.84 -4.76
N LEU A 118 -12.39 11.79 -5.53
CA LEU A 118 -11.58 10.60 -5.62
C LEU A 118 -10.20 10.91 -6.23
N ALA A 119 -10.16 11.69 -7.31
CA ALA A 119 -8.91 12.13 -7.93
C ALA A 119 -8.03 12.91 -6.94
N LEU A 120 -8.61 13.85 -6.21
CA LEU A 120 -7.89 14.64 -5.20
C LEU A 120 -7.40 13.78 -4.03
N ALA A 121 -8.21 12.83 -3.57
CA ALA A 121 -7.84 11.93 -2.49
C ALA A 121 -6.67 11.02 -2.88
N LEU A 122 -6.71 10.45 -4.08
CA LEU A 122 -5.61 9.65 -4.60
C LEU A 122 -4.32 10.47 -4.78
N ALA A 123 -4.44 11.70 -5.26
CA ALA A 123 -3.30 12.62 -5.37
C ALA A 123 -2.71 12.97 -4.01
N ALA A 124 -3.54 13.20 -3.00
CA ALA A 124 -3.10 13.46 -1.63
C ALA A 124 -2.33 12.27 -1.03
N GLU A 125 -2.70 11.06 -1.42
CA GLU A 125 -2.00 9.82 -1.03
C GLU A 125 -0.77 9.50 -1.90
N GLY A 126 -0.33 10.44 -2.72
CA GLY A 126 0.91 10.35 -3.48
C GLY A 126 0.78 9.74 -4.88
N ALA A 127 -0.42 9.47 -5.37
CA ALA A 127 -0.63 9.01 -6.74
C ALA A 127 -0.48 10.17 -7.74
N ARG A 128 0.03 9.85 -8.92
CA ARG A 128 -0.02 10.76 -10.08
C ARG A 128 -1.35 10.53 -10.80
N VAL A 129 -2.25 11.47 -10.69
CA VAL A 129 -3.62 11.34 -11.17
C VAL A 129 -3.89 12.28 -12.35
N GLY A 130 -4.47 11.73 -13.41
CA GLY A 130 -5.10 12.48 -14.47
C GLY A 130 -6.62 12.25 -14.42
N MET A 131 -7.39 13.20 -14.89
CA MET A 131 -8.84 13.09 -14.98
C MET A 131 -9.28 13.44 -16.41
N LEU A 132 -10.13 12.60 -16.98
CA LEU A 132 -10.77 12.82 -18.25
C LEU A 132 -12.27 12.97 -18.03
N ASP A 133 -12.83 14.11 -18.37
CA ASP A 133 -14.26 14.33 -18.38
C ASP A 133 -14.84 13.87 -19.72
N ALA A 134 -15.61 12.79 -19.68
CA ALA A 134 -16.26 12.20 -20.84
C ALA A 134 -17.80 12.38 -20.80
N ASP A 135 -18.28 13.33 -20.03
CA ASP A 135 -19.69 13.68 -19.94
C ASP A 135 -20.07 14.53 -21.16
N ILE A 136 -20.83 13.93 -22.05
CA ILE A 136 -21.23 14.55 -23.35
C ILE A 136 -22.68 15.03 -23.26
#